data_073c761e2805df930809dbaffea4a883
#
_entry.id   073c761e2805df930809dbaffea4a883
#
_cell.length_a   1.000
_cell.length_b   1.000
_cell.length_c   1.000
_cell.angle_alpha   90.00
_cell.angle_beta   90.00
_cell.angle_gamma   90.00
#
_symmetry.space_group_name_H-M   'P 1'
#
loop_
_entity.id
_entity.type
_entity.pdbx_description
1 polymer ?
#
loop_
_entity_poly.entity_id
_entity_poly.type
_entity_poly.pdbx_seq_one_letter_code
_entity_poly.pdbx_strand_id
1 'polypeptide(L)'
;MDSIQPLDHGRFLMRPGGRLEICGSICNNCGLHLHPPREKCSRCSEDMLETFITNHDGVIESFTVVHQNIERSLIDPPYTLAEVKLTDGYRLRCVSTDELEVSIGSRIRLDTQQFKTGSGLRLGLVFVLV
;
A
#
# COMPACT_ATOMS: atom_id res chain seq x y z
N MET A 1 10.67 9.01 -22.97
CA MET A 1 10.53 7.68 -22.36
C MET A 1 9.33 7.68 -21.46
N ASP A 2 8.35 6.84 -21.74
CA ASP A 2 7.11 6.82 -20.99
C ASP A 2 7.34 6.20 -19.60
N SER A 3 6.92 6.90 -18.57
CA SER A 3 6.97 6.38 -17.20
C SER A 3 5.92 5.30 -17.02
N ILE A 4 6.29 4.23 -16.31
CA ILE A 4 5.34 3.21 -15.89
C ILE A 4 4.44 3.83 -14.81
N GLN A 5 3.14 3.77 -15.02
CA GLN A 5 2.16 4.38 -14.13
C GLN A 5 1.82 3.47 -12.95
N PRO A 6 1.38 4.02 -11.81
CA PRO A 6 0.94 3.22 -10.67
C PRO A 6 -0.38 2.51 -10.95
N LEU A 7 -0.61 1.40 -10.25
CA LEU A 7 -1.88 0.66 -10.28
C LEU A 7 -3.05 1.51 -9.79
N ASP A 8 -2.80 2.39 -8.84
CA ASP A 8 -3.81 3.23 -8.22
C ASP A 8 -3.27 4.65 -8.06
N HIS A 9 -3.75 5.57 -8.89
CA HIS A 9 -3.35 6.97 -8.84
C HIS A 9 -3.92 7.73 -7.63
N GLY A 10 -4.99 7.23 -7.01
CA GLY A 10 -5.59 7.87 -5.86
C GLY A 10 -4.80 7.65 -4.58
N ARG A 11 -4.12 6.51 -4.47
CA ARG A 11 -3.38 6.11 -3.27
C ARG A 11 -1.90 6.34 -3.36
N PHE A 12 -1.35 6.25 -4.58
CA PHE A 12 0.09 6.24 -4.78
C PHE A 12 0.53 7.52 -5.46
N LEU A 13 1.59 8.11 -4.91
CA LEU A 13 2.29 9.22 -5.51
C LEU A 13 3.59 8.67 -6.13
N MET A 14 3.79 8.88 -7.42
CA MET A 14 4.99 8.41 -8.10
C MET A 14 6.10 9.43 -7.98
N ARG A 15 7.24 9.01 -7.44
CA ARG A 15 8.46 9.81 -7.33
C ARG A 15 9.35 9.60 -8.55
N PRO A 16 10.28 10.53 -8.81
CA PRO A 16 11.30 10.31 -9.84
C PRO A 16 12.05 8.99 -9.60
N GLY A 17 12.32 8.25 -10.68
CA GLY A 17 12.95 6.94 -10.59
C GLY A 17 11.98 5.77 -10.44
N GLY A 18 10.67 6.03 -10.47
CA GLY A 18 9.65 4.97 -10.42
C GLY A 18 9.37 4.42 -9.03
N ARG A 19 9.72 5.17 -7.97
CA ARG A 19 9.42 4.80 -6.61
C ARG A 19 8.02 5.29 -6.24
N LEU A 20 7.20 4.41 -5.65
CA LEU A 20 5.87 4.78 -5.16
C LEU A 20 5.90 5.16 -3.69
N GLU A 21 5.13 6.18 -3.37
CA GLU A 21 4.84 6.60 -1.99
C GLU A 21 3.34 6.47 -1.77
N ILE A 22 2.94 6.15 -0.54
CA ILE A 22 1.52 6.14 -0.18
C ILE A 22 1.16 7.49 0.41
N CYS A 23 0.12 8.12 -0.13
CA CYS A 23 -0.36 9.39 0.39
C CYS A 23 -1.72 9.24 1.07
N GLY A 24 -1.98 10.11 2.01
CA GLY A 24 -3.22 10.20 2.74
C GLY A 24 -3.44 11.62 3.22
N SER A 25 -4.48 11.81 4.03
CA SER A 25 -4.79 13.11 4.63
C SER A 25 -4.84 12.98 6.14
N ILE A 26 -4.45 14.05 6.83
CA ILE A 26 -4.63 14.17 8.28
C ILE A 26 -5.54 15.36 8.55
N CYS A 27 -6.57 15.16 9.37
CA CYS A 27 -7.48 16.24 9.76
C CYS A 27 -6.83 17.07 10.87
N ASN A 28 -6.62 18.35 10.61
CA ASN A 28 -6.04 19.26 11.59
C ASN A 28 -7.00 19.60 12.73
N ASN A 29 -8.30 19.34 12.55
CA ASN A 29 -9.28 19.57 13.59
C ASN A 29 -9.37 18.41 14.60
N CYS A 30 -9.49 17.18 14.12
CA CYS A 30 -9.70 16.02 15.01
C CYS A 30 -8.57 14.97 14.98
N GLY A 31 -7.56 15.16 14.14
CA GLY A 31 -6.40 14.27 14.06
C GLY A 31 -6.62 12.97 13.33
N LEU A 32 -7.77 12.76 12.70
CA LEU A 32 -8.04 11.53 11.99
C LEU A 32 -7.16 11.42 10.74
N HIS A 33 -6.59 10.24 10.55
CA HIS A 33 -5.84 9.89 9.34
C HIS A 33 -6.79 9.23 8.34
N LEU A 34 -6.76 9.72 7.10
CA LEU A 34 -7.62 9.24 6.02
C LEU A 34 -6.76 8.71 4.87
N HIS A 35 -7.15 7.57 4.33
CA HIS A 35 -6.50 6.97 3.17
C HIS A 35 -7.59 6.38 2.26
N PRO A 36 -7.63 6.74 0.99
CA PRO A 36 -6.83 7.72 0.26
C PRO A 36 -7.07 9.17 0.71
N PRO A 37 -6.29 10.15 0.19
CA PRO A 37 -6.47 11.57 0.54
C PRO A 37 -7.88 12.05 0.27
N ARG A 38 -8.39 12.91 1.16
CA ARG A 38 -9.73 13.44 1.07
C ARG A 38 -9.74 14.95 1.28
N GLU A 39 -10.81 15.60 0.84
CA GLU A 39 -11.00 17.03 1.03
C GLU A 39 -11.77 17.37 2.32
N LYS A 40 -12.56 16.42 2.81
CA LYS A 40 -13.33 16.57 4.05
C LYS A 40 -13.11 15.38 4.96
N CYS A 41 -13.05 15.64 6.26
CA CYS A 41 -12.95 14.61 7.26
C CYS A 41 -14.26 13.82 7.38
N SER A 42 -14.18 12.50 7.32
CA SER A 42 -15.35 11.64 7.46
C SER A 42 -15.90 11.58 8.88
N ARG A 43 -15.11 12.02 9.87
CA ARG A 43 -15.50 11.97 11.28
C ARG A 43 -16.09 13.30 11.77
N CYS A 44 -15.45 14.43 11.47
CA CYS A 44 -15.88 15.73 11.97
C CYS A 44 -16.43 16.67 10.89
N SER A 45 -16.36 16.27 9.61
CA SER A 45 -16.86 17.02 8.45
C SER A 45 -16.13 18.34 8.18
N GLU A 46 -15.03 18.62 8.86
CA GLU A 46 -14.21 19.79 8.59
C GLU A 46 -13.37 19.60 7.33
N ASP A 47 -12.98 20.70 6.72
CA ASP A 47 -12.16 20.73 5.51
C ASP A 47 -10.69 21.08 5.76
N MET A 48 -10.25 21.02 7.02
CA MET A 48 -8.88 21.36 7.44
C MET A 48 -7.97 20.14 7.33
N LEU A 49 -7.77 19.66 6.11
CA LEU A 49 -7.01 18.45 5.83
C LEU A 49 -5.69 18.79 5.15
N GLU A 50 -4.62 18.13 5.60
CA GLU A 50 -3.31 18.20 4.98
C GLU A 50 -2.96 16.84 4.38
N THR A 51 -2.34 16.85 3.20
CA THR A 51 -1.80 15.65 2.59
C THR A 51 -0.49 15.28 3.28
N PHE A 52 -0.29 13.99 3.53
CA PHE A 52 0.97 13.50 4.05
C PHE A 52 1.36 12.20 3.35
N ILE A 53 2.64 11.85 3.49
CA ILE A 53 3.20 10.63 2.94
C ILE A 53 3.51 9.68 4.08
N THR A 54 3.04 8.43 3.96
CA THR A 54 3.23 7.43 5.02
C THR A 54 4.65 6.87 4.99
N ASN A 55 5.07 6.32 6.12
CA ASN A 55 6.28 5.52 6.20
C ASN A 55 6.14 4.21 5.43
N HIS A 56 7.27 3.60 5.09
CA HIS A 56 7.31 2.31 4.41
C HIS A 56 7.60 1.14 5.35
N ASP A 57 7.93 1.41 6.61
CA ASP A 57 8.23 0.38 7.60
C ASP A 57 7.01 0.06 8.44
N GLY A 58 6.83 -1.20 8.79
CA GLY A 58 5.70 -1.62 9.59
C GLY A 58 5.82 -3.04 10.10
N VAL A 59 4.71 -3.54 10.61
CA VAL A 59 4.61 -4.91 11.14
C VAL A 59 3.36 -5.58 10.59
N ILE A 60 3.39 -6.90 10.53
CA ILE A 60 2.24 -7.71 10.14
C ILE A 60 1.30 -7.86 11.33
N GLU A 61 0.05 -7.47 11.15
CA GLU A 61 -1.01 -7.67 12.15
C GLU A 61 -1.81 -8.95 11.91
N SER A 62 -2.03 -9.30 10.65
CA SER A 62 -2.67 -10.55 10.24
C SER A 62 -2.25 -10.90 8.83
N PHE A 63 -2.36 -12.17 8.47
CA PHE A 63 -1.99 -12.60 7.13
C PHE A 63 -2.69 -13.91 6.77
N THR A 64 -2.72 -14.17 5.46
CA THR A 64 -3.11 -15.46 4.91
C THR A 64 -2.24 -15.77 3.70
N VAL A 65 -2.03 -17.06 3.43
CA VAL A 65 -1.37 -17.49 2.22
C VAL A 65 -2.44 -17.88 1.21
N VAL A 66 -2.41 -17.25 0.05
CA VAL A 66 -3.39 -17.47 -1.01
C VAL A 66 -2.84 -18.56 -1.93
N HIS A 67 -3.54 -19.67 -2.00
CA HIS A 67 -3.19 -20.81 -2.86
C HIS A 67 -4.06 -20.90 -4.11
N GLN A 68 -5.19 -20.23 -4.11
CA GLN A 68 -6.15 -20.29 -5.18
C GLN A 68 -5.75 -19.36 -6.33
N ASN A 69 -5.77 -19.90 -7.56
CA ASN A 69 -5.55 -19.07 -8.74
C ASN A 69 -6.89 -18.42 -9.13
N ILE A 70 -6.97 -17.12 -8.92
CA ILE A 70 -8.14 -16.32 -9.27
C ILE A 70 -7.91 -15.71 -10.64
N GLU A 71 -8.89 -15.85 -11.53
CA GLU A 71 -8.87 -15.19 -12.83
C GLU A 71 -8.70 -13.67 -12.64
N ARG A 72 -7.84 -13.06 -13.43
CA ARG A 72 -7.43 -11.65 -13.34
C ARG A 72 -6.51 -11.31 -12.17
N SER A 73 -6.01 -12.31 -11.45
CA SER A 73 -4.98 -12.05 -10.45
C SER A 73 -3.70 -11.58 -11.14
N LEU A 74 -3.07 -10.54 -10.59
CA LEU A 74 -1.79 -10.03 -11.07
C LEU A 74 -0.61 -10.84 -10.54
N ILE A 75 -0.86 -11.76 -9.63
CA ILE A 75 0.15 -12.52 -8.90
C ILE A 75 -0.20 -13.99 -8.97
N ASP A 76 0.79 -14.82 -9.32
CA ASP A 76 0.61 -16.27 -9.30
C ASP A 76 0.66 -16.80 -7.88
N PRO A 77 -0.28 -17.70 -7.49
CA PRO A 77 -0.22 -18.33 -6.18
C PRO A 77 0.91 -19.37 -6.11
N PRO A 78 1.46 -19.67 -4.91
CA PRO A 78 1.04 -19.07 -3.64
C PRO A 78 1.65 -17.70 -3.42
N TYR A 79 0.91 -16.83 -2.77
CA TYR A 79 1.43 -15.55 -2.30
C TYR A 79 0.82 -15.21 -0.94
N THR A 80 1.45 -14.30 -0.22
CA THR A 80 0.98 -13.88 1.10
C THR A 80 0.23 -12.56 0.99
N LEU A 81 -0.98 -12.53 1.54
CA LEU A 81 -1.76 -11.30 1.72
C LEU A 81 -1.76 -10.96 3.20
N ALA A 82 -1.32 -9.76 3.53
CA ALA A 82 -1.21 -9.33 4.92
C ALA A 82 -1.90 -8.00 5.18
N GLU A 83 -2.42 -7.84 6.39
CA GLU A 83 -2.71 -6.52 6.94
C GLU A 83 -1.49 -6.06 7.70
N VAL A 84 -0.98 -4.90 7.31
CA VAL A 84 0.22 -4.33 7.91
C VAL A 84 -0.14 -3.01 8.59
N LYS A 85 0.51 -2.76 9.72
CA LYS A 85 0.44 -1.48 10.41
C LYS A 85 1.78 -0.78 10.25
N LEU A 86 1.76 0.36 9.59
CA LEU A 86 2.97 1.16 9.40
C LEU A 86 3.32 1.91 10.69
N THR A 87 4.56 2.33 10.80
CA THR A 87 5.07 2.97 12.02
C THR A 87 4.36 4.28 12.36
N ASP A 88 3.75 4.94 11.39
CA ASP A 88 2.95 6.14 11.60
C ASP A 88 1.47 5.85 11.95
N GLY A 89 1.10 4.58 12.12
CA GLY A 89 -0.23 4.16 12.52
C GLY A 89 -1.17 3.77 11.40
N TYR A 90 -0.75 3.93 10.14
CA TYR A 90 -1.57 3.51 9.01
C TYR A 90 -1.67 2.01 8.90
N ARG A 91 -2.87 1.53 8.59
CA ARG A 91 -3.11 0.12 8.27
C ARG A 91 -3.48 -0.02 6.82
N LEU A 92 -2.90 -0.98 6.15
CA LEU A 92 -3.23 -1.30 4.76
C LEU A 92 -3.06 -2.80 4.50
N ARG A 93 -3.72 -3.28 3.45
CA ARG A 93 -3.51 -4.62 2.95
C ARG A 93 -2.45 -4.58 1.87
N CYS A 94 -1.55 -5.53 1.94
CA CYS A 94 -0.43 -5.62 1.01
C CYS A 94 -0.09 -7.07 0.75
N VAL A 95 0.52 -7.33 -0.40
CA VAL A 95 0.92 -8.68 -0.78
C VAL A 95 2.44 -8.78 -0.83
N SER A 96 2.94 -10.00 -0.65
CA SER A 96 4.31 -10.36 -1.00
C SER A 96 4.26 -11.43 -2.08
N THR A 97 5.05 -11.23 -3.13
CA THR A 97 5.19 -12.18 -4.23
C THR A 97 6.30 -13.19 -3.98
N ASP A 98 7.10 -12.98 -2.94
CA ASP A 98 8.16 -13.90 -2.56
C ASP A 98 7.63 -15.00 -1.64
N GLU A 99 8.30 -16.16 -1.64
CA GLU A 99 8.03 -17.21 -0.67
C GLU A 99 8.64 -16.79 0.67
N LEU A 100 7.80 -16.27 1.56
CA LEU A 100 8.23 -15.77 2.85
C LEU A 100 7.60 -16.57 3.98
N GLU A 101 8.40 -16.86 5.00
CA GLU A 101 7.88 -17.29 6.28
C GLU A 101 7.58 -16.05 7.12
N VAL A 102 6.30 -15.73 7.25
CA VAL A 102 5.85 -14.58 8.03
C VAL A 102 5.09 -15.03 9.26
N SER A 103 5.07 -14.18 10.27
CA SER A 103 4.26 -14.36 11.47
C SER A 103 3.69 -13.00 11.89
N ILE A 104 2.69 -13.04 12.75
CA ILE A 104 2.16 -11.82 13.35
C ILE A 104 3.29 -11.14 14.12
N GLY A 105 3.48 -9.85 13.87
CA GLY A 105 4.58 -9.08 14.45
C GLY A 105 5.86 -9.04 13.61
N SER A 106 5.92 -9.78 12.51
CA SER A 106 7.07 -9.70 11.60
C SER A 106 7.25 -8.28 11.10
N ARG A 107 8.50 -7.81 11.10
CA ARG A 107 8.84 -6.51 10.54
C ARG A 107 8.86 -6.57 9.03
N ILE A 108 8.26 -5.59 8.40
CA ILE A 108 8.21 -5.50 6.94
C ILE A 108 8.62 -4.11 6.47
N ARG A 109 8.96 -4.06 5.20
CA ARG A 109 9.15 -2.82 4.46
C ARG A 109 8.34 -2.89 3.18
N LEU A 110 7.70 -1.79 2.81
CA LEU A 110 7.03 -1.68 1.52
C LEU A 110 8.04 -1.38 0.42
N ASP A 111 7.85 -2.02 -0.71
CA ASP A 111 8.71 -1.83 -1.88
C ASP A 111 7.87 -1.73 -3.14
N THR A 112 8.39 -1.07 -4.15
CA THR A 112 7.72 -0.89 -5.43
C THR A 112 8.04 -2.06 -6.35
N GLN A 113 7.00 -2.61 -6.99
CA GLN A 113 7.15 -3.72 -7.93
C GLN A 113 6.35 -3.45 -9.20
N GLN A 114 6.86 -3.92 -10.33
CA GLN A 114 6.14 -3.87 -11.60
C GLN A 114 5.20 -5.06 -11.73
N PHE A 115 3.98 -4.78 -12.16
CA PHE A 115 2.98 -5.81 -12.44
C PHE A 115 2.56 -5.71 -13.91
N LYS A 116 2.40 -6.87 -14.54
CA LYS A 116 1.90 -6.95 -15.91
C LYS A 116 0.38 -7.01 -15.89
N THR A 117 -0.25 -6.02 -16.50
CA THR A 117 -1.71 -5.92 -16.60
C THR A 117 -2.16 -6.01 -18.03
N GLY A 118 -3.47 -6.10 -18.29
CA GLY A 118 -4.04 -6.08 -19.62
C GLY A 118 -3.76 -4.80 -20.40
N SER A 119 -3.45 -3.70 -19.71
CA SER A 119 -3.11 -2.39 -20.31
C SER A 119 -1.61 -2.08 -20.28
N GLY A 120 -0.76 -3.06 -19.98
CA GLY A 120 0.69 -2.93 -19.92
C GLY A 120 1.25 -3.01 -18.49
N LEU A 121 2.49 -2.56 -18.32
CA LEU A 121 3.13 -2.59 -17.01
C LEU A 121 2.59 -1.48 -16.10
N ARG A 122 2.40 -1.80 -14.84
CA ARG A 122 1.99 -0.86 -13.78
C ARG A 122 2.82 -1.08 -12.53
N LEU A 123 2.97 -0.03 -11.75
CA LEU A 123 3.68 -0.07 -10.48
C LEU A 123 2.70 -0.29 -9.32
N GLY A 124 3.04 -1.17 -8.42
CA GLY A 124 2.31 -1.40 -7.19
C GLY A 124 3.26 -1.58 -6.02
N LEU A 125 2.72 -1.61 -4.81
CA LEU A 125 3.50 -1.86 -3.61
C LEU A 125 3.33 -3.29 -3.15
N VAL A 126 4.46 -3.87 -2.73
CA VAL A 126 4.53 -5.18 -2.07
C VAL A 126 5.24 -5.00 -0.75
N PHE A 127 5.14 -5.97 0.14
CA PHE A 127 5.96 -5.97 1.33
C PHE A 127 7.08 -7.01 1.23
N VAL A 128 8.19 -6.68 1.87
CA VAL A 128 9.33 -7.60 2.03
C VAL A 128 9.66 -7.67 3.52
N LEU A 129 10.27 -8.78 3.95
CA LEU A 129 10.74 -8.90 5.32
C LEU A 129 12.01 -8.07 5.51
N VAL A 130 12.11 -7.45 6.66
CA VAL A 130 13.29 -6.68 7.05
C VAL A 130 14.32 -7.60 7.69
#